data_716ba035d071035cf9832268e9ef130e
#
_entry.id   716ba035d071035cf9832268e9ef130e
#
_cell.length_a   1.000
_cell.length_b   1.000
_cell.length_c   1.000
_cell.angle_alpha   90.00
_cell.angle_beta   90.00
_cell.angle_gamma   90.00
#
_symmetry.space_group_name_H-M   'P 1'
#
loop_
_entity.id
_entity.type
_entity.pdbx_description
1 polymer ?
#
loop_
_entity_poly.entity_id
_entity_poly.type
_entity_poly.pdbx_seq_one_letter_code
_entity_poly.pdbx_strand_id
1 'polypeptide(L)'
;MSTPTILAGQNDGGKSAVLAALAFLVGNEQLAEDDRTYELAETAGGEAAAPCSRCASTWIEGLFTLDAWEQEEFGLPENLRVRRSAAIGKASVLECWAPLPDDERLRDPSQLSLAEVRAAAKELLPELTSIKRPDIEPALRKYGLAHASTSAWVPAPKGLERRLPRLLPFDGKATDPDGAVKTALMGRYQTHMADATLQGHLQTIESDIKARLQSDAKSMCEHIRTRCDDLTEVFVEPEVSFSHGLRGAPLRISRAKGEAVSLGSSGLGSSRRISLAIWEWNSQLLSTEEFGDIGASTGSDTEEESAPPPVQTIVIYDEPDTHLDYGHQRKIMQLVRDQGALPHVNVIVATHSMNLIDGVDIADVVHLRLEDGRTVIERLGADTHGAIDAHLGQIATAVGLRNSVLLHERCFLAVEGDTEQRVIPVLFRLSEGLSLQSAGIALWACFNNEGALHLARYLVEHGRSVMLMVDADSRNLPKGLFKDARLQQFFGDSVADHVRFVGEPDAFNELEELFPDDLWAAVANDVWPKQAPWTAADFTAHRPGKKFSKEVLNMLREKSPAGPSGKPDMMYELVSALTSPDQVPAQLREIFGQLRKLATG
;
A
#
# COMPACT_ATOMS: atom_id res chain seq x y z
N MET A 1 10.50 -4.19 4.86
CA MET A 1 9.23 -3.62 4.37
C MET A 1 9.52 -2.25 3.81
N SER A 2 8.87 -1.86 2.72
CA SER A 2 8.82 -0.44 2.34
C SER A 2 7.97 0.30 3.38
N THR A 3 8.29 1.54 3.67
CA THR A 3 7.58 2.31 4.67
C THR A 3 7.08 3.62 4.04
N PRO A 4 5.75 3.83 3.97
CA PRO A 4 4.68 2.95 4.43
C PRO A 4 4.34 1.81 3.45
N THR A 5 3.77 0.70 3.93
CA THR A 5 3.16 -0.35 3.10
C THR A 5 1.65 -0.17 3.09
N ILE A 6 1.05 -0.05 1.91
CA ILE A 6 -0.40 0.11 1.74
C ILE A 6 -1.03 -1.20 1.30
N LEU A 7 -1.92 -1.76 2.11
CA LEU A 7 -2.78 -2.88 1.75
C LEU A 7 -4.05 -2.33 1.10
N ALA A 8 -4.11 -2.38 -0.23
CA ALA A 8 -5.24 -1.92 -1.02
C ALA A 8 -6.14 -3.08 -1.43
N GLY A 9 -7.44 -2.87 -1.53
CA GLY A 9 -8.38 -3.89 -2.01
C GLY A 9 -9.82 -3.57 -1.64
N GLN A 10 -10.74 -4.27 -2.26
CA GLN A 10 -12.17 -4.15 -1.97
C GLN A 10 -12.50 -4.63 -0.54
N ASN A 11 -13.71 -4.30 -0.07
CA ASN A 11 -14.25 -4.90 1.15
C ASN A 11 -14.27 -6.42 0.98
N ASP A 12 -13.97 -7.14 2.05
CA ASP A 12 -13.82 -8.59 2.08
C ASP A 12 -12.67 -9.17 1.23
N GLY A 13 -11.80 -8.33 0.65
CA GLY A 13 -10.61 -8.75 -0.09
C GLY A 13 -9.50 -9.37 0.76
N GLY A 14 -9.67 -9.48 2.09
CA GLY A 14 -8.72 -10.12 2.99
C GLY A 14 -7.73 -9.18 3.70
N LYS A 15 -7.90 -7.85 3.61
CA LYS A 15 -7.01 -6.88 4.29
C LYS A 15 -6.90 -7.13 5.80
N SER A 16 -8.02 -7.22 6.49
CA SER A 16 -8.04 -7.48 7.94
C SER A 16 -7.52 -8.89 8.28
N ALA A 17 -7.72 -9.88 7.39
CA ALA A 17 -7.15 -11.22 7.57
C ALA A 17 -5.61 -11.22 7.50
N VAL A 18 -5.01 -10.40 6.62
CA VAL A 18 -3.55 -10.21 6.56
C VAL A 18 -3.03 -9.55 7.83
N LEU A 19 -3.73 -8.54 8.36
CA LEU A 19 -3.36 -7.88 9.61
C LEU A 19 -3.47 -8.85 10.81
N ALA A 20 -4.54 -9.64 10.90
CA ALA A 20 -4.72 -10.66 11.92
C ALA A 20 -3.64 -11.76 11.82
N ALA A 21 -3.29 -12.19 10.60
CA ALA A 21 -2.21 -13.14 10.38
C ALA A 21 -0.86 -12.60 10.88
N LEU A 22 -0.56 -11.32 10.63
CA LEU A 22 0.64 -10.67 11.16
C LEU A 22 0.62 -10.62 12.69
N ALA A 23 -0.52 -10.25 13.29
CA ALA A 23 -0.70 -10.21 14.75
C ALA A 23 -0.50 -11.59 15.38
N PHE A 24 -1.05 -12.64 14.76
CA PHE A 24 -0.83 -14.01 15.19
C PHE A 24 0.66 -14.41 15.08
N LEU A 25 1.32 -14.11 13.95
CA LEU A 25 2.73 -14.46 13.74
C LEU A 25 3.64 -13.90 14.83
N VAL A 26 3.45 -12.62 15.22
CA VAL A 26 4.29 -11.98 16.25
C VAL A 26 3.82 -12.27 17.69
N GLY A 27 2.71 -12.95 17.88
CA GLY A 27 2.23 -13.39 19.20
C GLY A 27 1.32 -12.42 19.93
N ASN A 28 0.81 -11.38 19.24
CA ASN A 28 -0.13 -10.41 19.82
C ASN A 28 -1.56 -10.92 19.90
N GLU A 29 -1.92 -11.87 19.05
CA GLU A 29 -3.26 -12.47 19.01
C GLU A 29 -3.20 -13.99 19.01
N GLN A 30 -4.27 -14.60 19.50
CA GLN A 30 -4.47 -16.05 19.44
C GLN A 30 -5.41 -16.38 18.27
N LEU A 31 -5.18 -17.51 17.62
CA LEU A 31 -6.01 -17.98 16.53
C LEU A 31 -7.40 -18.37 17.06
N ALA A 32 -8.43 -17.68 16.62
CA ALA A 32 -9.81 -18.06 16.88
C ALA A 32 -10.26 -19.21 15.97
N GLU A 33 -11.35 -19.87 16.34
CA GLU A 33 -11.90 -20.99 15.55
C GLU A 33 -12.29 -20.53 14.13
N ASP A 34 -12.78 -19.30 14.01
CA ASP A 34 -13.21 -18.70 12.74
C ASP A 34 -12.04 -18.30 11.82
N ASP A 35 -10.85 -18.10 12.36
CA ASP A 35 -9.64 -17.73 11.59
C ASP A 35 -8.93 -18.93 10.97
N ARG A 36 -9.39 -20.14 11.24
CA ARG A 36 -8.74 -21.37 10.75
C ARG A 36 -8.93 -21.53 9.25
N THR A 37 -7.87 -21.94 8.58
CA THR A 37 -7.85 -22.24 7.14
C THR A 37 -8.87 -23.30 6.76
N TYR A 38 -9.52 -23.12 5.61
CA TYR A 38 -10.41 -24.11 4.99
C TYR A 38 -9.67 -24.93 3.95
N GLU A 39 -10.02 -26.22 3.85
CA GLU A 39 -9.72 -27.04 2.70
C GLU A 39 -10.75 -26.72 1.61
N LEU A 40 -10.30 -26.28 0.43
CA LEU A 40 -11.19 -26.14 -0.72
C LEU A 40 -11.46 -27.53 -1.26
N ALA A 41 -12.73 -27.91 -1.37
CA ALA A 41 -13.12 -29.13 -2.06
C ALA A 41 -12.71 -29.01 -3.54
N GLU A 42 -11.94 -29.97 -4.05
CA GLU A 42 -11.70 -30.09 -5.48
C GLU A 42 -13.04 -30.30 -6.18
N THR A 43 -13.46 -29.39 -7.03
CA THR A 43 -14.66 -29.52 -7.86
C THR A 43 -14.39 -30.54 -8.96
N ALA A 44 -14.59 -31.81 -8.63
CA ALA A 44 -14.71 -32.86 -9.64
C ALA A 44 -16.11 -32.74 -10.25
N GLY A 45 -16.18 -32.14 -11.44
CA GLY A 45 -17.28 -32.27 -12.39
C GLY A 45 -18.73 -32.31 -11.85
N GLY A 46 -19.32 -31.13 -11.55
CA GLY A 46 -20.79 -30.97 -11.63
C GLY A 46 -21.65 -31.46 -10.45
N GLU A 47 -21.09 -32.02 -9.41
CA GLU A 47 -21.82 -32.36 -8.18
C GLU A 47 -21.68 -31.27 -7.11
N ALA A 48 -22.74 -31.12 -6.30
CA ALA A 48 -22.74 -30.13 -5.20
C ALA A 48 -21.49 -30.31 -4.34
N ALA A 49 -20.68 -29.22 -4.22
CA ALA A 49 -19.46 -29.23 -3.46
C ALA A 49 -19.71 -29.74 -2.04
N ALA A 50 -18.90 -30.70 -1.59
CA ALA A 50 -18.91 -31.15 -0.21
C ALA A 50 -18.65 -29.96 0.73
N PRO A 51 -19.24 -29.92 1.93
CA PRO A 51 -19.00 -28.83 2.87
C PRO A 51 -17.50 -28.74 3.14
N CYS A 52 -16.93 -27.52 2.96
CA CYS A 52 -15.53 -27.25 3.25
C CYS A 52 -15.24 -27.59 4.71
N SER A 53 -14.20 -28.39 4.97
CA SER A 53 -13.72 -28.66 6.31
C SER A 53 -12.62 -27.70 6.70
N ARG A 54 -12.54 -27.34 7.99
CA ARG A 54 -11.42 -26.56 8.50
C ARG A 54 -10.19 -27.46 8.68
N CYS A 55 -9.02 -26.97 8.30
CA CYS A 55 -7.76 -27.68 8.49
C CYS A 55 -7.50 -27.95 9.97
N ALA A 56 -6.83 -29.06 10.28
CA ALA A 56 -6.48 -29.44 11.65
C ALA A 56 -5.49 -28.46 12.30
N SER A 57 -4.67 -27.80 11.50
CA SER A 57 -3.71 -26.78 11.93
C SER A 57 -3.64 -25.64 10.92
N THR A 58 -3.37 -24.44 11.44
CA THR A 58 -3.11 -23.25 10.65
C THR A 58 -1.73 -22.72 11.04
N TRP A 59 -0.97 -22.22 10.09
CA TRP A 59 0.33 -21.63 10.33
C TRP A 59 0.56 -20.38 9.47
N ILE A 60 1.32 -19.45 10.00
CA ILE A 60 1.74 -18.24 9.31
C ILE A 60 3.27 -18.20 9.34
N GLU A 61 3.87 -17.88 8.20
CA GLU A 61 5.31 -17.75 8.04
C GLU A 61 5.67 -16.32 7.66
N GLY A 62 6.77 -15.82 8.23
CA GLY A 62 7.36 -14.52 7.91
C GLY A 62 8.86 -14.64 7.71
N LEU A 63 9.41 -13.76 6.88
CA LEU A 63 10.84 -13.57 6.71
C LEU A 63 11.27 -12.32 7.47
N PHE A 64 12.21 -12.49 8.41
CA PHE A 64 12.75 -11.42 9.23
C PHE A 64 14.24 -11.24 8.94
N THR A 65 14.71 -10.00 9.02
CA THR A 65 16.13 -9.68 8.95
C THR A 65 16.62 -9.41 10.37
N LEU A 66 17.53 -10.24 10.86
CA LEU A 66 18.13 -10.09 12.18
C LEU A 66 19.31 -9.11 12.11
N ASP A 67 19.46 -8.27 13.13
CA ASP A 67 20.66 -7.46 13.27
C ASP A 67 21.87 -8.31 13.75
N ALA A 68 23.06 -7.70 13.78
CA ALA A 68 24.28 -8.41 14.14
C ALA A 68 24.26 -8.95 15.58
N TRP A 69 23.64 -8.23 16.52
CA TRP A 69 23.50 -8.66 17.91
C TRP A 69 22.56 -9.87 18.01
N GLU A 70 21.42 -9.83 17.33
CA GLU A 70 20.45 -10.93 17.30
C GLU A 70 21.01 -12.19 16.65
N GLN A 71 21.80 -12.04 15.58
CA GLN A 71 22.49 -13.15 14.93
C GLN A 71 23.47 -13.83 15.90
N GLU A 72 24.22 -13.04 16.66
CA GLU A 72 25.20 -13.56 17.62
C GLU A 72 24.53 -14.20 18.85
N GLU A 73 23.51 -13.51 19.43
CA GLU A 73 22.81 -13.97 20.63
C GLU A 73 22.06 -15.29 20.39
N PHE A 74 21.38 -15.41 19.24
CA PHE A 74 20.57 -16.60 18.95
C PHE A 74 21.29 -17.64 18.08
N GLY A 75 22.43 -17.31 17.50
CA GLY A 75 23.15 -18.19 16.57
C GLY A 75 22.37 -18.45 15.29
N LEU A 76 21.64 -17.45 14.78
CA LEU A 76 20.74 -17.55 13.64
C LEU A 76 21.26 -16.73 12.45
N PRO A 77 20.88 -17.06 11.20
CA PRO A 77 21.29 -16.31 10.02
C PRO A 77 20.59 -14.94 9.94
N GLU A 78 21.19 -14.00 9.20
CA GLU A 78 20.64 -12.66 8.95
C GLU A 78 19.18 -12.71 8.44
N ASN A 79 18.90 -13.55 7.47
CA ASN A 79 17.57 -13.75 6.91
C ASN A 79 16.93 -14.99 7.54
N LEU A 80 16.04 -14.78 8.49
CA LEU A 80 15.40 -15.83 9.27
C LEU A 80 13.94 -16.02 8.85
N ARG A 81 13.60 -17.25 8.44
CA ARG A 81 12.19 -17.65 8.29
C ARG A 81 11.66 -18.08 9.66
N VAL A 82 10.57 -17.45 10.07
CA VAL A 82 9.88 -17.75 11.33
C VAL A 82 8.46 -18.17 11.02
N ARG A 83 7.98 -19.21 11.70
CA ARG A 83 6.63 -19.74 11.54
C ARG A 83 5.97 -19.84 12.92
N ARG A 84 4.74 -19.33 13.02
CA ARG A 84 3.87 -19.63 14.16
C ARG A 84 2.75 -20.53 13.68
N SER A 85 2.56 -21.64 14.38
CA SER A 85 1.53 -22.63 14.07
C SER A 85 0.61 -22.84 15.27
N ALA A 86 -0.68 -23.09 15.00
CA ALA A 86 -1.64 -23.51 16.01
C ALA A 86 -2.48 -24.66 15.48
N ALA A 87 -2.68 -25.69 16.32
CA ALA A 87 -3.61 -26.78 16.07
C ALA A 87 -4.81 -26.65 17.01
N ILE A 88 -5.92 -27.33 16.67
CA ILE A 88 -7.15 -27.30 17.45
C ILE A 88 -6.87 -27.66 18.91
N GLY A 89 -7.29 -26.78 19.82
CA GLY A 89 -7.19 -27.02 21.27
C GLY A 89 -5.76 -27.08 21.82
N LYS A 90 -4.75 -26.62 21.05
CA LYS A 90 -3.35 -26.54 21.48
C LYS A 90 -2.86 -25.10 21.47
N ALA A 91 -1.92 -24.81 22.34
CA ALA A 91 -1.21 -23.53 22.32
C ALA A 91 -0.42 -23.36 21.01
N SER A 92 -0.25 -22.13 20.56
CA SER A 92 0.57 -21.83 19.38
C SER A 92 2.05 -22.15 19.66
N VAL A 93 2.75 -22.56 18.62
CA VAL A 93 4.19 -22.87 18.66
C VAL A 93 4.91 -21.95 17.70
N LEU A 94 5.98 -21.32 18.17
CA LEU A 94 6.89 -20.52 17.36
C LEU A 94 8.09 -21.37 16.94
N GLU A 95 8.35 -21.45 15.66
CA GLU A 95 9.44 -22.21 15.06
C GLU A 95 10.25 -21.31 14.12
N CYS A 96 11.51 -21.61 13.93
CA CYS A 96 12.35 -20.95 12.94
C CYS A 96 13.01 -21.98 12.02
N TRP A 97 13.25 -21.58 10.78
CA TRP A 97 13.98 -22.39 9.81
C TRP A 97 15.46 -22.17 10.03
N ALA A 98 16.11 -23.14 10.67
CA ALA A 98 17.50 -23.03 11.05
C ALA A 98 18.26 -24.32 10.74
N PRO A 99 19.61 -24.25 10.68
CA PRO A 99 20.44 -25.44 10.58
C PRO A 99 20.08 -26.42 11.71
N LEU A 100 19.83 -27.65 11.35
CA LEU A 100 19.55 -28.73 12.31
C LEU A 100 20.82 -29.52 12.55
N PRO A 101 21.40 -29.51 13.77
CA PRO A 101 22.58 -30.28 14.09
C PRO A 101 22.38 -31.76 13.78
N ASP A 102 23.36 -32.37 13.11
CA ASP A 102 23.30 -33.79 12.73
C ASP A 102 23.38 -34.68 13.98
N ASP A 103 24.11 -34.23 15.00
CA ASP A 103 24.16 -34.88 16.33
C ASP A 103 22.94 -34.45 17.16
N GLU A 104 22.05 -35.42 17.49
CA GLU A 104 20.84 -35.19 18.26
C GLU A 104 21.07 -34.53 19.62
N ARG A 105 22.23 -34.79 20.25
CA ARG A 105 22.62 -34.20 21.54
C ARG A 105 22.76 -32.67 21.42
N LEU A 106 23.13 -32.18 20.24
CA LEU A 106 23.39 -30.75 19.98
C LEU A 106 22.14 -29.98 19.53
N ARG A 107 21.02 -30.67 19.26
CA ARG A 107 19.77 -30.02 18.89
C ARG A 107 19.18 -29.17 20.01
N ASP A 108 19.27 -29.66 21.25
CA ASP A 108 18.93 -28.88 22.46
C ASP A 108 19.85 -29.25 23.62
N PRO A 109 21.04 -28.67 23.71
CA PRO A 109 21.99 -28.95 24.80
C PRO A 109 21.45 -28.63 26.21
N SER A 110 20.40 -27.80 26.30
CA SER A 110 19.80 -27.45 27.60
C SER A 110 19.04 -28.62 28.25
N GLN A 111 18.62 -29.62 27.49
CA GLN A 111 17.95 -30.82 27.99
C GLN A 111 18.94 -31.88 28.53
N LEU A 112 20.20 -31.73 28.18
CA LEU A 112 21.22 -32.68 28.63
C LEU A 112 21.56 -32.48 30.13
N SER A 113 21.89 -33.56 30.81
CA SER A 113 22.48 -33.49 32.16
C SER A 113 23.87 -32.85 32.11
N LEU A 114 24.33 -32.29 33.21
CA LEU A 114 25.66 -31.68 33.28
C LEU A 114 26.79 -32.66 32.89
N ALA A 115 26.62 -33.96 33.20
CA ALA A 115 27.58 -35.00 32.83
C ALA A 115 27.63 -35.19 31.30
N GLU A 116 26.46 -35.23 30.63
CA GLU A 116 26.35 -35.37 29.18
C GLU A 116 26.89 -34.14 28.46
N VAL A 117 26.58 -32.92 28.94
CA VAL A 117 27.11 -31.65 28.38
C VAL A 117 28.64 -31.66 28.41
N ARG A 118 29.25 -32.08 29.56
CA ARG A 118 30.71 -32.17 29.70
C ARG A 118 31.32 -33.29 28.82
N ALA A 119 30.62 -34.40 28.66
CA ALA A 119 31.08 -35.48 27.80
C ALA A 119 31.09 -35.06 26.34
N ALA A 120 30.00 -34.42 25.86
CA ALA A 120 29.90 -33.88 24.52
C ALA A 120 30.96 -32.78 24.25
N ALA A 121 31.19 -31.88 25.21
CA ALA A 121 32.22 -30.85 25.08
C ALA A 121 33.62 -31.44 24.99
N LYS A 122 33.92 -32.44 25.78
CA LYS A 122 35.26 -33.12 25.75
C LYS A 122 35.47 -33.84 24.40
N GLU A 123 34.39 -34.38 23.81
CA GLU A 123 34.44 -35.09 22.53
C GLU A 123 34.58 -34.15 21.35
N LEU A 124 33.77 -33.10 21.32
CA LEU A 124 33.56 -32.24 20.13
C LEU A 124 34.36 -30.92 20.19
N LEU A 125 34.69 -30.44 21.40
CA LEU A 125 35.38 -29.17 21.65
C LEU A 125 36.59 -29.37 22.56
N PRO A 126 37.60 -30.15 22.16
CA PRO A 126 38.75 -30.52 23.02
C PRO A 126 39.55 -29.31 23.51
N GLU A 127 39.45 -28.16 22.85
CA GLU A 127 40.14 -26.93 23.23
C GLU A 127 39.38 -26.12 24.29
N LEU A 128 38.12 -26.46 24.58
CA LEU A 128 37.31 -25.76 25.57
C LEU A 128 37.73 -26.22 27.00
N THR A 129 38.34 -25.32 27.75
CA THR A 129 38.86 -25.64 29.11
C THR A 129 37.82 -25.44 30.21
N SER A 130 36.72 -24.75 29.94
CA SER A 130 35.67 -24.52 30.94
C SER A 130 34.88 -25.79 31.23
N ILE A 131 34.57 -26.01 32.52
CA ILE A 131 33.73 -27.11 33.01
C ILE A 131 32.33 -26.62 33.45
N LYS A 132 32.06 -25.31 33.31
CA LYS A 132 30.80 -24.70 33.74
C LYS A 132 29.78 -24.80 32.65
N ARG A 133 28.55 -25.15 32.99
CA ARG A 133 27.43 -25.29 32.07
C ARG A 133 27.16 -24.03 31.22
N PRO A 134 27.16 -22.80 31.81
CA PRO A 134 26.93 -21.56 31.04
C PRO A 134 27.94 -21.31 29.91
N ASP A 135 29.15 -21.83 30.03
CA ASP A 135 30.19 -21.65 29.02
C ASP A 135 30.17 -22.75 27.95
N ILE A 136 29.79 -23.97 28.35
CA ILE A 136 29.78 -25.15 27.48
C ILE A 136 28.58 -25.20 26.57
N GLU A 137 27.37 -24.90 27.05
CA GLU A 137 26.15 -25.00 26.26
C GLU A 137 26.17 -24.09 25.03
N PRO A 138 26.52 -22.79 25.10
CA PRO A 138 26.65 -21.93 23.94
C PRO A 138 27.69 -22.43 22.93
N ALA A 139 28.83 -22.94 23.44
CA ALA A 139 29.89 -23.47 22.58
C ALA A 139 29.45 -24.73 21.83
N LEU A 140 28.77 -25.67 22.50
CA LEU A 140 28.17 -26.85 21.85
C LEU A 140 27.09 -26.48 20.84
N ARG A 141 26.24 -25.51 21.15
CA ARG A 141 25.22 -25.00 20.22
C ARG A 141 25.90 -24.42 18.98
N LYS A 142 26.89 -23.56 19.14
CA LYS A 142 27.65 -22.96 18.03
C LYS A 142 28.35 -24.03 17.19
N TYR A 143 28.94 -25.04 17.82
CA TYR A 143 29.55 -26.16 17.11
C TYR A 143 28.52 -26.95 16.31
N GLY A 144 27.38 -27.32 16.92
CA GLY A 144 26.32 -28.07 16.25
C GLY A 144 25.75 -27.33 15.04
N LEU A 145 25.51 -26.01 15.15
CA LEU A 145 25.05 -25.17 14.04
C LEU A 145 26.07 -25.07 12.91
N ALA A 146 27.36 -24.94 13.24
CA ALA A 146 28.43 -24.85 12.24
C ALA A 146 28.66 -26.16 11.45
N HIS A 147 28.26 -27.30 12.02
CA HIS A 147 28.43 -28.65 11.45
C HIS A 147 27.09 -29.28 10.99
N ALA A 148 26.02 -28.50 10.95
CA ALA A 148 24.74 -28.98 10.45
C ALA A 148 24.76 -29.12 8.93
N SER A 149 24.37 -30.28 8.42
CA SER A 149 24.28 -30.57 6.98
C SER A 149 22.92 -30.22 6.38
N THR A 150 21.89 -30.12 7.22
CA THR A 150 20.51 -29.86 6.80
C THR A 150 19.89 -28.73 7.60
N SER A 151 18.82 -28.13 7.08
CA SER A 151 17.98 -27.17 7.80
C SER A 151 16.57 -27.73 7.96
N ALA A 152 15.95 -27.37 9.07
CA ALA A 152 14.57 -27.79 9.38
C ALA A 152 13.85 -26.72 10.21
N TRP A 153 12.54 -26.90 10.36
CA TRP A 153 11.76 -26.13 11.34
C TRP A 153 12.09 -26.64 12.74
N VAL A 154 12.67 -25.77 13.54
CA VAL A 154 13.04 -26.04 14.93
C VAL A 154 12.32 -25.06 15.86
N PRO A 155 12.02 -25.43 17.11
CA PRO A 155 11.47 -24.50 18.08
C PRO A 155 12.35 -23.25 18.20
N ALA A 156 11.73 -22.08 18.21
CA ALA A 156 12.45 -20.82 18.31
C ALA A 156 13.25 -20.75 19.62
N PRO A 157 14.50 -20.23 19.61
CA PRO A 157 15.29 -20.04 20.81
C PRO A 157 14.57 -19.19 21.86
N LYS A 158 14.81 -19.48 23.14
CA LYS A 158 14.27 -18.66 24.24
C LYS A 158 14.71 -17.21 24.07
N GLY A 159 13.76 -16.29 24.16
CA GLY A 159 14.01 -14.86 24.01
C GLY A 159 13.76 -14.31 22.60
N LEU A 160 13.85 -15.13 21.55
CA LEU A 160 13.59 -14.66 20.18
C LEU A 160 12.19 -14.06 20.03
N GLU A 161 11.16 -14.64 20.67
CA GLU A 161 9.79 -14.13 20.62
C GLU A 161 9.67 -12.68 21.12
N ARG A 162 10.50 -12.29 22.09
CA ARG A 162 10.53 -10.91 22.62
C ARG A 162 11.18 -9.92 21.66
N ARG A 163 11.93 -10.43 20.68
CA ARG A 163 12.60 -9.64 19.64
C ARG A 163 11.75 -9.49 18.38
N LEU A 164 10.66 -10.27 18.25
CA LEU A 164 9.71 -10.05 17.16
C LEU A 164 9.11 -8.64 17.25
N PRO A 165 8.76 -8.04 16.10
CA PRO A 165 8.22 -6.68 16.06
C PRO A 165 6.99 -6.52 16.95
N ARG A 166 6.90 -5.41 17.66
CA ARG A 166 5.70 -5.03 18.41
C ARG A 166 4.67 -4.43 17.47
N LEU A 167 3.42 -4.83 17.62
CA LEU A 167 2.33 -4.25 16.84
C LEU A 167 1.60 -3.17 17.63
N LEU A 168 1.39 -2.02 16.99
CA LEU A 168 0.56 -0.92 17.48
C LEU A 168 -0.64 -0.76 16.54
N PRO A 169 -1.75 -1.46 16.78
CA PRO A 169 -2.91 -1.37 15.93
C PRO A 169 -3.72 -0.11 16.21
N PHE A 170 -4.08 0.62 15.15
CA PHE A 170 -5.14 1.61 15.13
C PHE A 170 -6.30 1.06 14.30
N ASP A 171 -7.38 0.68 14.97
CA ASP A 171 -8.61 0.27 14.30
C ASP A 171 -9.47 1.50 14.01
N GLY A 172 -9.55 1.84 12.74
CA GLY A 172 -10.40 2.92 12.28
C GLY A 172 -11.90 2.69 12.50
N LYS A 173 -12.35 1.47 12.76
CA LYS A 173 -13.76 1.13 13.04
C LYS A 173 -14.09 1.32 14.53
N ALA A 174 -13.09 1.23 15.40
CA ALA A 174 -13.28 1.46 16.83
C ALA A 174 -13.57 2.94 17.10
N THR A 175 -14.77 3.23 17.54
CA THR A 175 -15.26 4.60 17.82
C THR A 175 -15.31 4.89 19.33
N ASP A 176 -14.43 4.27 20.12
CA ASP A 176 -14.32 4.55 21.55
C ASP A 176 -13.08 5.38 21.89
N PRO A 177 -13.13 6.72 21.73
CA PRO A 177 -12.03 7.59 22.10
C PRO A 177 -11.71 7.59 23.60
N ASP A 178 -12.70 7.37 24.44
CA ASP A 178 -12.51 7.31 25.89
C ASP A 178 -11.73 6.04 26.28
N GLY A 179 -11.99 4.93 25.58
CA GLY A 179 -11.17 3.71 25.65
C GLY A 179 -9.73 3.93 25.22
N ALA A 180 -9.52 4.67 24.13
CA ALA A 180 -8.17 5.02 23.66
C ALA A 180 -7.41 5.87 24.69
N VAL A 181 -8.05 6.88 25.28
CA VAL A 181 -7.47 7.69 26.37
C VAL A 181 -7.14 6.83 27.58
N LYS A 182 -8.07 5.95 27.98
CA LYS A 182 -7.85 5.03 29.11
C LYS A 182 -6.63 4.13 28.88
N THR A 183 -6.52 3.55 27.70
CA THR A 183 -5.38 2.69 27.32
C THR A 183 -4.08 3.48 27.37
N ALA A 184 -4.03 4.68 26.80
CA ALA A 184 -2.86 5.54 26.79
C ALA A 184 -2.39 5.95 28.21
N LEU A 185 -3.33 6.13 29.14
CA LEU A 185 -3.02 6.52 30.53
C LEU A 185 -2.77 5.32 31.45
N MET A 186 -3.15 4.10 31.08
CA MET A 186 -3.03 2.91 31.94
C MET A 186 -1.58 2.58 32.27
N GLY A 187 -0.66 2.67 31.29
CA GLY A 187 0.77 2.46 31.52
C GLY A 187 1.33 3.44 32.56
N ARG A 188 1.02 4.74 32.38
CA ARG A 188 1.45 5.77 33.33
C ARG A 188 0.83 5.62 34.70
N TYR A 189 -0.43 5.22 34.77
CA TYR A 189 -1.08 4.86 36.04
C TYR A 189 -0.33 3.75 36.77
N GLN A 190 0.05 2.68 36.05
CA GLN A 190 0.83 1.58 36.64
C GLN A 190 2.20 2.05 37.15
N THR A 191 2.89 2.90 36.40
CA THR A 191 4.16 3.50 36.82
C THR A 191 3.98 4.35 38.09
N HIS A 192 2.95 5.20 38.17
CA HIS A 192 2.69 5.99 39.37
C HIS A 192 2.27 5.14 40.58
N MET A 193 1.57 4.02 40.35
CA MET A 193 1.21 3.08 41.42
C MET A 193 2.39 2.24 41.94
N ALA A 194 3.46 2.10 41.18
CA ALA A 194 4.68 1.40 41.61
C ALA A 194 5.58 2.26 42.52
N ASP A 195 5.31 3.55 42.67
CA ASP A 195 6.06 4.47 43.54
C ASP A 195 5.78 4.17 45.01
N ALA A 196 6.81 3.70 45.75
CA ALA A 196 6.73 3.24 47.15
C ALA A 196 6.29 4.34 48.14
N THR A 197 6.44 5.63 47.79
CA THR A 197 6.06 6.75 48.65
C THR A 197 4.55 6.96 48.71
N LEU A 198 3.81 6.45 47.73
CA LEU A 198 2.36 6.63 47.58
C LEU A 198 1.49 5.69 48.45
N GLN A 199 2.05 4.62 49.01
CA GLN A 199 1.27 3.61 49.75
C GLN A 199 0.75 4.07 51.13
N GLY A 200 1.18 5.22 51.65
CA GLY A 200 0.87 5.66 53.01
C GLY A 200 -0.36 6.58 53.19
N HIS A 201 -0.87 7.21 52.14
CA HIS A 201 -1.94 8.23 52.27
C HIS A 201 -2.98 8.16 51.14
N LEU A 202 -3.89 7.20 51.24
CA LEU A 202 -4.82 6.84 50.18
C LEU A 202 -5.68 8.00 49.60
N GLN A 203 -6.26 8.85 50.44
CA GLN A 203 -7.09 9.95 49.93
C GLN A 203 -6.32 11.12 49.30
N THR A 204 -5.16 11.46 49.84
CA THR A 204 -4.27 12.46 49.26
C THR A 204 -3.71 11.96 47.95
N ILE A 205 -3.42 10.67 47.90
CA ILE A 205 -2.84 9.99 46.73
C ILE A 205 -3.84 9.93 45.55
N GLU A 206 -5.13 9.70 45.81
CA GLU A 206 -6.14 9.74 44.72
C GLU A 206 -6.17 11.09 44.03
N SER A 207 -6.11 12.17 44.80
CA SER A 207 -6.05 13.52 44.25
C SER A 207 -4.77 13.79 43.49
N ASP A 208 -3.62 13.34 44.02
CA ASP A 208 -2.30 13.50 43.37
C ASP A 208 -2.20 12.71 42.10
N ILE A 209 -2.64 11.45 42.06
CA ILE A 209 -2.65 10.62 40.86
C ILE A 209 -3.56 11.24 39.79
N LYS A 210 -4.76 11.71 40.21
CA LYS A 210 -5.67 12.40 39.29
C LYS A 210 -5.01 13.62 38.66
N ALA A 211 -4.33 14.44 39.48
CA ALA A 211 -3.62 15.62 39.03
C ALA A 211 -2.44 15.26 38.10
N ARG A 212 -1.68 14.21 38.42
CA ARG A 212 -0.58 13.72 37.57
C ARG A 212 -1.08 13.20 36.23
N LEU A 213 -2.12 12.36 36.22
CA LEU A 213 -2.74 11.88 34.98
C LEU A 213 -3.31 13.00 34.12
N GLN A 214 -3.88 14.03 34.74
CA GLN A 214 -4.32 15.23 34.02
C GLN A 214 -3.12 16.00 33.43
N SER A 215 -2.03 16.10 34.19
CA SER A 215 -0.79 16.72 33.71
C SER A 215 -0.15 15.92 32.58
N ASP A 216 -0.09 14.60 32.70
CA ASP A 216 0.44 13.71 31.66
C ASP A 216 -0.39 13.78 30.37
N ALA A 217 -1.71 13.87 30.51
CA ALA A 217 -2.61 14.03 29.37
C ALA A 217 -2.55 15.43 28.71
N LYS A 218 -1.91 16.42 29.34
CA LYS A 218 -1.85 17.79 28.83
C LYS A 218 -1.20 17.88 27.46
N SER A 219 -0.07 17.20 27.25
CA SER A 219 0.60 17.16 25.95
C SER A 219 -0.24 16.49 24.87
N MET A 220 -0.98 15.45 25.23
CA MET A 220 -1.95 14.79 24.35
C MET A 220 -3.09 15.75 23.99
N CYS A 221 -3.66 16.43 24.97
CA CYS A 221 -4.75 17.39 24.74
C CYS A 221 -4.31 18.57 23.87
N GLU A 222 -3.09 19.08 24.08
CA GLU A 222 -2.47 20.10 23.21
C GLU A 222 -2.24 19.59 21.81
N HIS A 223 -1.79 18.33 21.67
CA HIS A 223 -1.61 17.69 20.38
C HIS A 223 -2.94 17.56 19.62
N ILE A 224 -4.00 17.09 20.30
CA ILE A 224 -5.36 17.02 19.73
C ILE A 224 -5.82 18.41 19.28
N ARG A 225 -5.65 19.44 20.10
CA ARG A 225 -6.02 20.81 19.75
C ARG A 225 -5.27 21.33 18.52
N THR A 226 -4.01 20.99 18.39
CA THR A 226 -3.18 21.37 17.23
C THR A 226 -3.65 20.68 15.93
N ARG A 227 -4.20 19.47 16.03
CA ARG A 227 -4.70 18.71 14.89
C ARG A 227 -6.18 18.97 14.55
N CYS A 228 -6.91 19.53 15.50
CA CYS A 228 -8.34 19.81 15.38
C CYS A 228 -8.59 21.31 15.66
N ASP A 229 -8.43 22.13 14.62
CA ASP A 229 -8.45 23.61 14.71
C ASP A 229 -9.81 24.20 15.17
N ASP A 230 -10.87 23.40 15.18
CA ASP A 230 -12.22 23.75 15.62
C ASP A 230 -12.44 23.60 17.13
N LEU A 231 -11.46 23.05 17.86
CA LEU A 231 -11.54 22.86 19.31
C LEU A 231 -10.78 23.97 20.05
N THR A 232 -11.46 24.60 21.02
CA THR A 232 -10.87 25.63 21.87
C THR A 232 -10.19 25.04 23.11
N GLU A 233 -10.83 24.03 23.71
CA GLU A 233 -10.33 23.35 24.89
C GLU A 233 -10.53 21.85 24.77
N VAL A 234 -9.52 21.10 25.20
CA VAL A 234 -9.54 19.64 25.32
C VAL A 234 -8.93 19.30 26.67
N PHE A 235 -9.65 18.52 27.47
CA PHE A 235 -9.14 18.09 28.77
C PHE A 235 -9.66 16.69 29.13
N VAL A 236 -8.92 16.01 30.01
CA VAL A 236 -9.24 14.68 30.52
C VAL A 236 -9.70 14.77 31.95
N GLU A 237 -10.77 14.07 32.30
CA GLU A 237 -11.26 13.90 33.69
C GLU A 237 -11.06 12.44 34.13
N PRO A 238 -9.86 12.04 34.65
CA PRO A 238 -9.63 10.66 35.05
C PRO A 238 -10.44 10.30 36.30
N GLU A 239 -11.07 9.14 36.24
CA GLU A 239 -11.71 8.54 37.43
C GLU A 239 -10.76 7.50 38.02
N VAL A 240 -10.17 7.81 39.18
CA VAL A 240 -9.21 6.98 39.88
C VAL A 240 -9.83 6.41 41.15
N SER A 241 -9.71 5.10 41.35
CA SER A 241 -10.12 4.44 42.59
C SER A 241 -9.13 3.33 42.93
N PHE A 242 -8.56 3.35 44.13
CA PHE A 242 -7.57 2.37 44.56
C PHE A 242 -8.12 0.94 44.66
N SER A 243 -9.41 0.80 44.93
CA SER A 243 -10.02 -0.53 45.00
C SER A 243 -10.21 -1.19 43.62
N HIS A 244 -10.21 -0.40 42.53
CA HIS A 244 -10.54 -0.88 41.19
C HIS A 244 -9.61 -0.35 40.08
N GLY A 245 -8.58 0.42 40.44
CA GLY A 245 -7.66 1.01 39.47
C GLY A 245 -8.25 2.17 38.64
N LEU A 246 -7.70 2.45 37.49
CA LEU A 246 -8.20 3.44 36.54
C LEU A 246 -9.49 2.92 35.89
N ARG A 247 -10.67 3.42 36.33
CA ARG A 247 -11.98 2.98 35.82
C ARG A 247 -12.30 3.59 34.45
N GLY A 248 -12.05 4.89 34.29
CA GLY A 248 -12.33 5.62 33.07
C GLY A 248 -11.50 6.89 32.97
N ALA A 249 -11.33 7.38 31.74
CA ALA A 249 -10.66 8.64 31.46
C ALA A 249 -11.45 9.37 30.34
N PRO A 250 -12.70 9.81 30.63
CA PRO A 250 -13.54 10.43 29.62
C PRO A 250 -12.91 11.73 29.12
N LEU A 251 -12.78 11.83 27.78
CA LEU A 251 -12.30 13.04 27.13
C LEU A 251 -13.45 14.03 26.95
N ARG A 252 -13.25 15.26 27.43
CA ARG A 252 -14.18 16.38 27.22
C ARG A 252 -13.57 17.41 26.30
N ILE A 253 -14.37 17.92 25.38
CA ILE A 253 -13.95 18.89 24.37
C ILE A 253 -14.84 20.13 24.45
N SER A 254 -14.24 21.31 24.24
CA SER A 254 -14.96 22.58 24.09
C SER A 254 -14.60 23.22 22.73
N ARG A 255 -15.58 23.78 22.05
CA ARG A 255 -15.42 24.59 20.83
C ARG A 255 -15.58 26.07 21.16
N ALA A 256 -15.06 26.94 20.29
CA ALA A 256 -14.89 28.38 20.48
C ALA A 256 -16.05 29.21 21.11
N LYS A 257 -17.23 28.65 21.31
CA LYS A 257 -18.38 29.31 21.95
C LYS A 257 -19.31 28.32 22.67
N GLY A 258 -18.83 27.12 23.01
CA GLY A 258 -19.66 26.05 23.57
C GLY A 258 -19.18 25.58 24.93
N GLU A 259 -20.09 24.96 25.70
CA GLU A 259 -19.74 24.23 26.90
C GLU A 259 -18.97 22.96 26.59
N ALA A 260 -18.16 22.47 27.56
CA ALA A 260 -17.45 21.22 27.45
C ALA A 260 -18.42 20.04 27.39
N VAL A 261 -18.38 19.28 26.30
CA VAL A 261 -19.22 18.11 26.06
C VAL A 261 -18.38 16.84 26.02
N SER A 262 -19.00 15.69 26.33
CA SER A 262 -18.32 14.41 26.14
C SER A 262 -18.10 14.13 24.65
N LEU A 263 -17.00 13.46 24.30
CA LEU A 263 -16.66 13.17 22.93
C LEU A 263 -17.69 12.24 22.25
N GLY A 264 -18.34 11.35 23.00
CA GLY A 264 -19.43 10.51 22.49
C GLY A 264 -20.63 11.28 21.93
N SER A 265 -20.78 12.57 22.33
CA SER A 265 -21.81 13.49 21.80
C SER A 265 -21.35 14.26 20.57
N SER A 266 -20.11 14.08 20.11
CA SER A 266 -19.58 14.71 18.90
C SER A 266 -19.86 13.86 17.66
N GLY A 267 -19.85 14.48 16.47
CA GLY A 267 -20.03 13.72 15.22
C GLY A 267 -18.88 12.72 14.99
N LEU A 268 -19.17 11.61 14.31
CA LEU A 268 -18.23 10.53 14.03
C LEU A 268 -16.87 10.99 13.46
N GLY A 269 -16.87 11.95 12.55
CA GLY A 269 -15.64 12.51 11.99
C GLY A 269 -14.76 13.23 13.01
N SER A 270 -15.37 13.94 13.99
CA SER A 270 -14.61 14.60 15.07
C SER A 270 -14.04 13.57 16.04
N SER A 271 -14.85 12.58 16.45
CA SER A 271 -14.40 11.48 17.33
C SER A 271 -13.20 10.75 16.69
N ARG A 272 -13.28 10.47 15.39
CA ARG A 272 -12.20 9.82 14.63
C ARG A 272 -10.90 10.59 14.61
N ARG A 273 -10.95 11.89 14.29
CA ARG A 273 -9.77 12.75 14.30
C ARG A 273 -9.09 12.79 15.66
N ILE A 274 -9.89 12.83 16.71
CA ILE A 274 -9.38 12.88 18.09
C ILE A 274 -8.78 11.53 18.47
N SER A 275 -9.44 10.40 18.16
CA SER A 275 -8.87 9.06 18.39
C SER A 275 -7.53 8.88 17.67
N LEU A 276 -7.44 9.35 16.43
CA LEU A 276 -6.19 9.30 15.66
C LEU A 276 -5.09 10.13 16.33
N ALA A 277 -5.40 11.35 16.80
CA ALA A 277 -4.44 12.21 17.49
C ALA A 277 -3.98 11.62 18.84
N ILE A 278 -4.88 10.97 19.60
CA ILE A 278 -4.53 10.27 20.83
C ILE A 278 -3.59 9.10 20.53
N TRP A 279 -3.90 8.36 19.49
CA TRP A 279 -3.11 7.23 19.10
C TRP A 279 -1.72 7.64 18.59
N GLU A 280 -1.63 8.72 17.78
CA GLU A 280 -0.36 9.33 17.34
C GLU A 280 0.51 9.70 18.57
N TRP A 281 -0.09 10.38 19.54
CA TRP A 281 0.61 10.75 20.78
C TRP A 281 1.11 9.53 21.55
N ASN A 282 0.28 8.50 21.69
CA ASN A 282 0.65 7.26 22.38
C ASN A 282 1.80 6.53 21.66
N SER A 283 1.77 6.47 20.34
CA SER A 283 2.85 5.84 19.54
C SER A 283 4.19 6.59 19.66
N GLN A 284 4.15 7.93 19.76
CA GLN A 284 5.35 8.74 19.99
C GLN A 284 5.95 8.51 21.39
N LEU A 285 5.10 8.35 22.39
CA LEU A 285 5.57 8.08 23.76
C LEU A 285 6.24 6.72 23.87
N LEU A 286 5.66 5.68 23.27
CA LEU A 286 6.24 4.35 23.31
C LEU A 286 7.63 4.31 22.65
N SER A 287 7.84 5.11 21.61
CA SER A 287 9.16 5.25 21.00
C SER A 287 10.17 6.00 21.87
N THR A 288 9.70 6.83 22.82
CA THR A 288 10.56 7.65 23.71
C THR A 288 10.86 6.93 25.05
N GLU A 289 9.91 6.19 25.60
CA GLU A 289 10.05 5.50 26.88
C GLU A 289 11.01 4.29 26.80
N GLU A 290 11.08 3.62 25.66
CA GLU A 290 12.05 2.52 25.45
C GLU A 290 13.51 2.99 25.38
N PHE A 291 13.76 4.25 25.01
CA PHE A 291 15.10 4.85 25.08
C PHE A 291 15.48 5.37 26.47
N GLY A 292 14.49 5.58 27.36
CA GLY A 292 14.70 6.13 28.70
C GLY A 292 15.00 5.11 29.79
N ASP A 293 14.45 3.90 29.68
CA ASP A 293 14.53 2.88 30.76
C ASP A 293 15.85 2.06 30.75
N ILE A 294 16.62 2.13 29.66
CA ILE A 294 17.95 1.48 29.57
C ILE A 294 19.03 2.31 30.28
N GLY A 295 18.75 3.58 30.62
CA GLY A 295 19.71 4.51 31.25
C GLY A 295 19.65 4.63 32.77
N ALA A 296 18.72 4.00 33.47
CA ALA A 296 18.45 4.22 34.89
C ALA A 296 18.80 3.05 35.82
N SER A 297 19.68 2.13 35.45
CA SER A 297 20.33 1.27 36.42
C SER A 297 21.64 1.92 36.87
N THR A 298 21.54 2.65 37.97
CA THR A 298 22.67 3.20 38.70
C THR A 298 23.67 2.13 39.11
N GLY A 299 24.90 2.24 38.61
CA GLY A 299 26.09 1.87 39.39
C GLY A 299 26.58 0.45 39.31
N SER A 300 27.44 0.20 38.34
CA SER A 300 28.80 -0.34 38.63
C SER A 300 29.62 -0.38 37.33
N ASP A 301 30.80 0.19 37.37
CA ASP A 301 31.84 0.10 36.34
C ASP A 301 32.21 -1.37 36.11
N THR A 302 31.64 -2.01 35.11
CA THR A 302 32.14 -3.28 34.55
C THR A 302 31.66 -3.37 33.11
N GLU A 303 32.64 -3.38 32.22
CA GLU A 303 32.62 -3.79 30.80
C GLU A 303 31.33 -3.46 29.99
N GLU A 304 31.48 -2.66 28.97
CA GLU A 304 30.46 -2.36 27.94
C GLU A 304 30.01 -3.66 27.22
N GLU A 305 29.17 -4.48 27.87
CA GLU A 305 28.30 -5.38 27.12
C GLU A 305 27.34 -4.49 26.30
N SER A 306 27.43 -4.56 24.99
CA SER A 306 26.61 -3.77 24.08
C SER A 306 25.13 -4.01 24.40
N ALA A 307 24.40 -2.98 24.82
CA ALA A 307 22.99 -3.07 25.09
C ALA A 307 22.25 -3.60 23.84
N PRO A 308 21.25 -4.47 24.00
CA PRO A 308 20.50 -4.99 22.86
C PRO A 308 19.87 -3.84 22.07
N PRO A 309 19.89 -3.90 20.72
CA PRO A 309 19.26 -2.87 19.89
C PRO A 309 17.76 -2.79 20.15
N PRO A 310 17.11 -1.64 19.86
CA PRO A 310 15.69 -1.46 20.09
C PRO A 310 14.87 -2.41 19.22
N VAL A 311 13.77 -2.92 19.79
CA VAL A 311 12.84 -3.80 19.08
C VAL A 311 12.07 -3.01 18.04
N GLN A 312 11.91 -3.58 16.84
CA GLN A 312 11.10 -2.98 15.75
C GLN A 312 9.65 -2.83 16.18
N THR A 313 9.04 -1.71 15.77
CA THR A 313 7.62 -1.44 15.96
C THR A 313 6.91 -1.40 14.62
N ILE A 314 5.80 -2.10 14.47
CA ILE A 314 4.93 -2.04 13.30
C ILE A 314 3.63 -1.35 13.71
N VAL A 315 3.44 -0.18 13.15
CA VAL A 315 2.23 0.63 13.30
C VAL A 315 1.22 0.18 12.27
N ILE A 316 0.03 -0.19 12.70
CA ILE A 316 -1.03 -0.68 11.81
C ILE A 316 -2.21 0.28 11.83
N TYR A 317 -2.59 0.76 10.66
CA TYR A 317 -3.82 1.52 10.44
C TYR A 317 -4.82 0.66 9.66
N ASP A 318 -5.91 0.25 10.29
CA ASP A 318 -7.02 -0.44 9.61
C ASP A 318 -8.14 0.56 9.31
N GLU A 319 -8.34 0.85 8.02
CA GLU A 319 -9.33 1.81 7.48
C GLU A 319 -9.34 3.18 8.19
N PRO A 320 -8.19 3.87 8.28
CA PRO A 320 -8.09 5.13 9.04
C PRO A 320 -8.88 6.27 8.40
N ASP A 321 -9.23 6.14 7.14
CA ASP A 321 -9.93 7.12 6.30
C ASP A 321 -11.46 7.08 6.43
N THR A 322 -12.02 6.06 7.08
CA THR A 322 -13.47 5.87 7.20
C THR A 322 -14.12 7.08 7.91
N HIS A 323 -15.19 7.64 7.33
CA HIS A 323 -15.91 8.84 7.80
C HIS A 323 -15.09 10.14 7.84
N LEU A 324 -13.95 10.21 7.16
CA LEU A 324 -13.15 11.43 7.05
C LEU A 324 -13.29 12.05 5.66
N ASP A 325 -13.35 13.39 5.64
CA ASP A 325 -13.31 14.14 4.38
C ASP A 325 -11.91 14.13 3.75
N TYR A 326 -11.83 14.54 2.49
CA TYR A 326 -10.61 14.57 1.69
C TYR A 326 -9.43 15.32 2.37
N GLY A 327 -9.70 16.46 3.01
CA GLY A 327 -8.67 17.25 3.69
C GLY A 327 -8.05 16.49 4.87
N HIS A 328 -8.88 15.76 5.62
CA HIS A 328 -8.43 14.95 6.75
C HIS A 328 -7.69 13.68 6.30
N GLN A 329 -8.11 13.05 5.19
CA GLN A 329 -7.37 11.91 4.62
C GLN A 329 -5.93 12.29 4.22
N ARG A 330 -5.74 13.52 3.70
CA ARG A 330 -4.37 14.04 3.43
C ARG A 330 -3.54 14.22 4.69
N LYS A 331 -4.15 14.67 5.79
CA LYS A 331 -3.47 14.79 7.11
C LYS A 331 -3.04 13.41 7.63
N ILE A 332 -3.86 12.37 7.44
CA ILE A 332 -3.47 10.99 7.78
C ILE A 332 -2.24 10.55 6.98
N MET A 333 -2.21 10.82 5.69
CA MET A 333 -1.04 10.46 4.88
C MET A 333 0.23 11.18 5.34
N GLN A 334 0.11 12.42 5.79
CA GLN A 334 1.26 13.12 6.37
C GLN A 334 1.71 12.42 7.67
N LEU A 335 0.78 12.09 8.56
CA LEU A 335 1.06 11.35 9.80
C LEU A 335 1.74 9.99 9.52
N VAL A 336 1.22 9.24 8.57
CA VAL A 336 1.79 7.94 8.15
C VAL A 336 3.25 8.09 7.68
N ARG A 337 3.55 9.15 6.91
CA ARG A 337 4.91 9.45 6.46
C ARG A 337 5.82 9.87 7.60
N ASP A 338 5.33 10.75 8.48
CA ASP A 338 6.10 11.24 9.63
C ASP A 338 6.48 10.08 10.56
N GLN A 339 5.56 9.14 10.78
CA GLN A 339 5.84 7.93 11.57
C GLN A 339 6.77 6.97 10.83
N GLY A 340 6.58 6.76 9.53
CA GLY A 340 7.46 5.93 8.73
C GLY A 340 8.89 6.46 8.62
N ALA A 341 9.12 7.73 8.92
CA ALA A 341 10.46 8.33 9.00
C ALA A 341 11.15 8.09 10.34
N LEU A 342 10.44 7.59 11.37
CA LEU A 342 11.04 7.28 12.67
C LEU A 342 11.93 6.03 12.56
N PRO A 343 13.08 6.01 13.24
CA PRO A 343 13.92 4.81 13.30
C PRO A 343 13.17 3.66 13.97
N HIS A 344 13.42 2.44 13.50
CA HIS A 344 12.78 1.21 14.01
C HIS A 344 11.25 1.16 13.95
N VAL A 345 10.62 2.03 13.15
CA VAL A 345 9.18 2.05 12.93
C VAL A 345 8.86 1.65 11.49
N ASN A 346 7.96 0.70 11.31
CA ASN A 346 7.35 0.36 10.03
C ASN A 346 5.86 0.67 10.09
N VAL A 347 5.27 1.15 9.00
CA VAL A 347 3.86 1.50 8.95
C VAL A 347 3.14 0.67 7.91
N ILE A 348 2.03 0.04 8.31
CA ILE A 348 1.12 -0.68 7.42
C ILE A 348 -0.24 -0.01 7.47
N VAL A 349 -0.80 0.31 6.32
CA VAL A 349 -2.12 0.94 6.20
C VAL A 349 -3.02 0.05 5.36
N ALA A 350 -4.07 -0.50 5.94
CA ALA A 350 -5.12 -1.18 5.20
C ALA A 350 -6.22 -0.17 4.85
N THR A 351 -6.51 0.01 3.58
CA THR A 351 -7.47 1.00 3.12
C THR A 351 -8.11 0.62 1.78
N HIS A 352 -9.28 1.19 1.53
CA HIS A 352 -9.92 1.22 0.21
C HIS A 352 -9.97 2.65 -0.38
N SER A 353 -9.37 3.62 0.30
CA SER A 353 -9.36 5.03 -0.12
C SER A 353 -8.38 5.27 -1.26
N MET A 354 -8.90 5.72 -2.40
CA MET A 354 -8.09 6.14 -3.54
C MET A 354 -7.07 7.23 -3.16
N ASN A 355 -7.45 8.13 -2.25
CA ASN A 355 -6.55 9.21 -1.81
C ASN A 355 -5.32 8.71 -1.06
N LEU A 356 -5.48 7.68 -0.23
CA LEU A 356 -4.36 7.08 0.49
C LEU A 356 -3.49 6.25 -0.47
N ILE A 357 -4.11 5.50 -1.37
CA ILE A 357 -3.41 4.71 -2.40
C ILE A 357 -2.62 5.61 -3.35
N ASP A 358 -3.19 6.73 -3.81
CA ASP A 358 -2.51 7.69 -4.70
C ASP A 358 -1.44 8.53 -3.97
N GLY A 359 -1.41 8.46 -2.64
CA GLY A 359 -0.48 9.22 -1.81
C GLY A 359 0.91 8.59 -1.64
N VAL A 360 1.17 7.39 -2.16
CA VAL A 360 2.44 6.64 -1.99
C VAL A 360 3.02 6.21 -3.34
N ASP A 361 4.23 5.63 -3.34
CA ASP A 361 4.75 4.98 -4.53
C ASP A 361 3.97 3.68 -4.78
N ILE A 362 3.76 3.33 -6.05
CA ILE A 362 3.04 2.10 -6.43
C ILE A 362 3.76 0.83 -5.93
N ALA A 363 5.08 0.88 -5.81
CA ALA A 363 5.89 -0.21 -5.26
C ALA A 363 5.57 -0.51 -3.79
N ASP A 364 5.01 0.46 -3.06
CA ASP A 364 4.62 0.34 -1.66
C ASP A 364 3.19 -0.20 -1.50
N VAL A 365 2.47 -0.38 -2.61
CA VAL A 365 1.08 -0.85 -2.61
C VAL A 365 1.03 -2.37 -2.83
N VAL A 366 0.34 -3.04 -1.93
CA VAL A 366 0.01 -4.47 -2.01
C VAL A 366 -1.50 -4.57 -2.27
N HIS A 367 -1.87 -5.01 -3.45
CA HIS A 367 -3.27 -5.17 -3.83
C HIS A 367 -3.78 -6.56 -3.43
N LEU A 368 -4.88 -6.58 -2.70
CA LEU A 368 -5.55 -7.78 -2.23
C LEU A 368 -6.88 -7.93 -2.95
N ARG A 369 -7.09 -9.06 -3.60
CA ARG A 369 -8.36 -9.39 -4.26
C ARG A 369 -8.80 -10.80 -3.91
N LEU A 370 -10.10 -11.03 -3.95
CA LEU A 370 -10.66 -12.35 -3.75
C LEU A 370 -10.79 -13.05 -5.11
N GLU A 371 -10.22 -14.24 -5.22
CA GLU A 371 -10.31 -15.10 -6.40
C GLU A 371 -10.62 -16.52 -5.94
N ASP A 372 -11.69 -17.12 -6.46
CA ASP A 372 -12.17 -18.46 -6.08
C ASP A 372 -12.29 -18.67 -4.55
N GLY A 373 -12.74 -17.62 -3.81
CA GLY A 373 -12.89 -17.66 -2.36
C GLY A 373 -11.58 -17.56 -1.57
N ARG A 374 -10.46 -17.23 -2.22
CA ARG A 374 -9.16 -17.02 -1.58
C ARG A 374 -8.64 -15.62 -1.83
N THR A 375 -7.94 -15.06 -0.87
CA THR A 375 -7.20 -13.80 -1.05
C THR A 375 -5.97 -14.06 -1.91
N VAL A 376 -5.89 -13.35 -3.04
CA VAL A 376 -4.72 -13.32 -3.91
C VAL A 376 -4.01 -11.98 -3.69
N ILE A 377 -2.69 -12.05 -3.57
CA ILE A 377 -1.82 -10.88 -3.38
C ILE A 377 -1.19 -10.53 -4.72
N GLU A 378 -1.41 -9.29 -5.15
CA GLU A 378 -0.81 -8.71 -6.36
C GLU A 378 0.07 -7.53 -5.96
N ARG A 379 1.34 -7.58 -6.31
CA ARG A 379 2.24 -6.42 -6.21
C ARG A 379 2.58 -5.97 -7.62
N LEU A 380 2.35 -4.70 -7.91
CA LEU A 380 2.79 -4.08 -9.15
C LEU A 380 4.27 -3.68 -8.98
N GLY A 381 5.14 -4.63 -9.00
CA GLY A 381 6.58 -4.41 -8.84
C GLY A 381 7.20 -5.53 -8.07
N ALA A 382 7.51 -6.63 -8.68
CA ALA A 382 8.46 -7.61 -8.14
C ALA A 382 8.86 -8.66 -9.17
N ASP A 383 10.08 -9.02 -9.12
CA ASP A 383 10.74 -10.28 -9.46
C ASP A 383 11.20 -10.50 -10.89
N THR A 384 10.72 -9.81 -11.93
CA THR A 384 11.17 -10.12 -13.30
C THR A 384 11.95 -9.01 -14.04
N HIS A 385 11.85 -7.76 -13.62
CA HIS A 385 12.48 -6.63 -14.32
C HIS A 385 12.91 -5.50 -13.38
N GLY A 386 13.82 -5.76 -12.46
CA GLY A 386 14.24 -4.84 -11.37
C GLY A 386 14.56 -3.38 -11.75
N ALA A 387 14.85 -3.08 -13.02
CA ALA A 387 15.03 -1.71 -13.50
C ALA A 387 13.70 -1.02 -13.84
N ILE A 388 12.67 -1.79 -14.24
CA ILE A 388 11.34 -1.25 -14.56
C ILE A 388 10.54 -1.06 -13.26
N ASP A 389 10.64 -2.02 -12.33
CA ASP A 389 9.93 -1.99 -11.05
C ASP A 389 10.34 -0.78 -10.20
N ALA A 390 11.64 -0.45 -10.18
CA ALA A 390 12.15 0.72 -9.47
C ALA A 390 11.61 2.06 -10.02
N HIS A 391 11.10 2.08 -11.25
CA HIS A 391 10.65 3.31 -11.92
C HIS A 391 9.19 3.28 -12.36
N LEU A 392 8.45 2.19 -12.10
CA LEU A 392 7.06 2.04 -12.58
C LEU A 392 6.16 3.19 -12.10
N GLY A 393 6.24 3.57 -10.83
CA GLY A 393 5.51 4.70 -10.28
C GLY A 393 5.89 6.03 -10.95
N GLN A 394 7.17 6.23 -11.27
CA GLN A 394 7.64 7.43 -11.97
C GLN A 394 7.17 7.43 -13.44
N ILE A 395 7.18 6.28 -14.10
CA ILE A 395 6.67 6.12 -15.47
C ILE A 395 5.17 6.39 -15.50
N ALA A 396 4.39 5.77 -14.61
CA ALA A 396 2.95 5.99 -14.53
C ALA A 396 2.61 7.46 -14.24
N THR A 397 3.33 8.10 -13.32
CA THR A 397 3.18 9.52 -13.01
C THR A 397 3.53 10.40 -14.22
N ALA A 398 4.59 10.07 -14.96
CA ALA A 398 5.00 10.81 -16.15
C ALA A 398 3.96 10.75 -17.28
N VAL A 399 3.19 9.66 -17.38
CA VAL A 399 2.06 9.55 -18.34
C VAL A 399 0.72 9.96 -17.73
N GLY A 400 0.71 10.47 -16.49
CA GLY A 400 -0.49 11.03 -15.83
C GLY A 400 -1.42 10.00 -15.20
N LEU A 401 -0.98 8.74 -15.03
CA LEU A 401 -1.75 7.70 -14.36
C LEU A 401 -1.55 7.75 -12.85
N ARG A 402 -2.62 7.49 -12.11
CA ARG A 402 -2.63 7.34 -10.65
C ARG A 402 -2.55 5.86 -10.26
N ASN A 403 -2.04 5.56 -9.07
CA ASN A 403 -1.96 4.20 -8.53
C ASN A 403 -3.35 3.53 -8.47
N SER A 404 -4.36 4.26 -8.03
CA SER A 404 -5.74 3.79 -7.98
C SER A 404 -6.25 3.33 -9.35
N VAL A 405 -5.88 4.03 -10.41
CA VAL A 405 -6.23 3.66 -11.80
C VAL A 405 -5.53 2.37 -12.20
N LEU A 406 -4.22 2.25 -11.93
CA LEU A 406 -3.44 1.04 -12.23
C LEU A 406 -3.98 -0.21 -11.52
N LEU A 407 -4.48 -0.04 -10.29
CA LEU A 407 -5.00 -1.15 -9.49
C LEU A 407 -6.41 -1.59 -9.91
N HIS A 408 -7.28 -0.64 -10.20
CA HIS A 408 -8.72 -0.92 -10.35
C HIS A 408 -9.18 -1.05 -11.79
N GLU A 409 -8.56 -0.33 -12.72
CA GLU A 409 -8.94 -0.43 -14.13
C GLU A 409 -8.40 -1.71 -14.76
N ARG A 410 -9.20 -2.30 -15.63
CA ARG A 410 -8.85 -3.54 -16.34
C ARG A 410 -8.50 -3.30 -17.79
N CYS A 411 -8.96 -2.19 -18.36
CA CYS A 411 -8.73 -1.82 -19.74
C CYS A 411 -8.01 -0.46 -19.83
N PHE A 412 -7.01 -0.40 -20.67
CA PHE A 412 -6.17 0.77 -20.85
C PHE A 412 -6.08 1.16 -22.32
N LEU A 413 -6.31 2.44 -22.62
CA LEU A 413 -6.13 3.03 -23.93
C LEU A 413 -4.91 3.95 -23.91
N ALA A 414 -3.87 3.60 -24.65
CA ALA A 414 -2.71 4.44 -24.90
C ALA A 414 -2.89 5.16 -26.24
N VAL A 415 -2.66 6.47 -26.26
CA VAL A 415 -2.71 7.29 -27.47
C VAL A 415 -1.38 7.96 -27.73
N GLU A 416 -1.18 8.47 -28.94
CA GLU A 416 0.14 8.99 -29.35
C GLU A 416 0.49 10.29 -28.61
N GLY A 417 -0.43 11.24 -28.52
CA GLY A 417 -0.13 12.56 -27.96
C GLY A 417 -1.33 13.35 -27.42
N ASP A 418 -1.10 14.65 -27.28
CA ASP A 418 -2.03 15.59 -26.64
C ASP A 418 -3.34 15.77 -27.43
N THR A 419 -3.28 15.68 -28.76
CA THR A 419 -4.46 15.81 -29.62
C THR A 419 -5.46 14.69 -29.32
N GLU A 420 -5.01 13.45 -29.39
CA GLU A 420 -5.84 12.27 -29.13
C GLU A 420 -6.30 12.25 -27.68
N GLN A 421 -5.44 12.61 -26.72
CA GLN A 421 -5.81 12.68 -25.30
C GLN A 421 -6.98 13.63 -25.03
N ARG A 422 -7.07 14.74 -25.81
CA ARG A 422 -8.17 15.70 -25.69
C ARG A 422 -9.44 15.27 -26.40
N VAL A 423 -9.33 14.73 -27.60
CA VAL A 423 -10.51 14.49 -28.46
C VAL A 423 -11.13 13.12 -28.29
N ILE A 424 -10.35 12.09 -27.97
CA ILE A 424 -10.85 10.73 -27.81
C ILE A 424 -11.92 10.59 -26.73
N PRO A 425 -11.82 11.23 -25.55
CA PRO A 425 -12.91 11.18 -24.55
C PRO A 425 -14.23 11.74 -25.07
N VAL A 426 -14.19 12.79 -25.89
CA VAL A 426 -15.39 13.42 -26.48
C VAL A 426 -15.99 12.49 -27.54
N LEU A 427 -15.16 11.98 -28.45
CA LEU A 427 -15.59 11.06 -29.51
C LEU A 427 -16.14 9.74 -28.92
N PHE A 428 -15.48 9.19 -27.92
CA PHE A 428 -15.94 7.98 -27.24
C PHE A 428 -17.30 8.19 -26.58
N ARG A 429 -17.47 9.31 -25.87
CA ARG A 429 -18.74 9.63 -25.22
C ARG A 429 -19.87 9.83 -26.25
N LEU A 430 -19.57 10.46 -27.38
CA LEU A 430 -20.55 10.66 -28.45
C LEU A 430 -20.94 9.33 -29.11
N SER A 431 -19.95 8.45 -29.36
CA SER A 431 -20.15 7.14 -29.99
C SER A 431 -20.89 6.17 -29.07
N GLU A 432 -20.44 6.05 -27.81
CA GLU A 432 -20.82 4.98 -26.89
C GLU A 432 -21.87 5.42 -25.84
N GLY A 433 -22.17 6.70 -25.73
CA GLY A 433 -23.15 7.26 -24.80
C GLY A 433 -22.68 7.35 -23.34
N LEU A 434 -21.41 6.99 -23.03
CA LEU A 434 -20.81 7.06 -21.70
C LEU A 434 -19.35 7.50 -21.77
N SER A 435 -18.79 7.98 -20.65
CA SER A 435 -17.36 8.37 -20.60
C SER A 435 -16.46 7.13 -20.59
N LEU A 436 -15.19 7.30 -21.01
CA LEU A 436 -14.14 6.26 -20.86
C LEU A 436 -14.06 5.76 -19.42
N GLN A 437 -14.02 6.67 -18.46
CA GLN A 437 -13.96 6.34 -17.03
C GLN A 437 -15.18 5.53 -16.57
N SER A 438 -16.40 5.89 -17.03
CA SER A 438 -17.62 5.11 -16.70
C SER A 438 -17.63 3.73 -17.37
N ALA A 439 -16.84 3.56 -18.43
CA ALA A 439 -16.65 2.28 -19.11
C ALA A 439 -15.51 1.44 -18.50
N GLY A 440 -14.82 1.92 -17.45
CA GLY A 440 -13.65 1.23 -16.86
C GLY A 440 -12.41 1.27 -17.75
N ILE A 441 -12.25 2.33 -18.55
CA ILE A 441 -11.14 2.51 -19.49
C ILE A 441 -10.28 3.68 -19.04
N ALA A 442 -9.02 3.40 -18.70
CA ALA A 442 -8.02 4.43 -18.44
C ALA A 442 -7.35 4.90 -19.73
N LEU A 443 -7.15 6.20 -19.85
CA LEU A 443 -6.50 6.82 -21.01
C LEU A 443 -5.19 7.48 -20.62
N TRP A 444 -4.11 7.25 -21.38
CA TRP A 444 -2.88 8.04 -21.28
C TRP A 444 -2.29 8.35 -22.65
N ALA A 445 -1.48 9.42 -22.72
CA ALA A 445 -0.73 9.78 -23.92
C ALA A 445 0.73 9.37 -23.79
N CYS A 446 1.31 8.80 -24.86
CA CYS A 446 2.68 8.28 -24.87
C CYS A 446 3.74 9.39 -25.02
N PHE A 447 3.45 10.49 -25.71
CA PHE A 447 4.37 11.63 -25.94
C PHE A 447 5.78 11.26 -26.40
N ASN A 448 5.94 10.23 -27.23
CA ASN A 448 7.24 9.67 -27.60
C ASN A 448 8.09 9.17 -26.41
N ASN A 449 7.47 8.87 -25.29
CA ASN A 449 8.14 8.31 -24.12
C ASN A 449 8.20 6.78 -24.21
N GLU A 450 9.39 6.22 -24.34
CA GLU A 450 9.59 4.77 -24.38
C GLU A 450 9.06 4.06 -23.13
N GLY A 451 9.09 4.73 -21.97
CA GLY A 451 8.49 4.25 -20.74
C GLY A 451 7.01 3.90 -20.87
N ALA A 452 6.29 4.59 -21.75
CA ALA A 452 4.87 4.29 -22.01
C ALA A 452 4.66 2.90 -22.65
N LEU A 453 5.58 2.45 -23.54
CA LEU A 453 5.53 1.10 -24.10
C LEU A 453 5.93 0.04 -23.08
N HIS A 454 6.90 0.34 -22.22
CA HIS A 454 7.25 -0.54 -21.09
C HIS A 454 6.08 -0.73 -20.15
N LEU A 455 5.36 0.35 -19.82
CA LEU A 455 4.15 0.30 -19.01
C LEU A 455 3.06 -0.53 -19.70
N ALA A 456 2.82 -0.32 -20.99
CA ALA A 456 1.85 -1.07 -21.76
C ALA A 456 2.15 -2.58 -21.74
N ARG A 457 3.39 -2.96 -22.02
CA ARG A 457 3.85 -4.34 -21.94
C ARG A 457 3.65 -4.93 -20.54
N TYR A 458 4.10 -4.22 -19.52
CA TYR A 458 3.96 -4.63 -18.13
C TYR A 458 2.49 -4.92 -17.76
N LEU A 459 1.56 -4.03 -18.13
CA LEU A 459 0.13 -4.21 -17.89
C LEU A 459 -0.42 -5.46 -18.61
N VAL A 460 0.00 -5.72 -19.86
CA VAL A 460 -0.37 -6.92 -20.59
C VAL A 460 0.13 -8.18 -19.90
N GLU A 461 1.41 -8.20 -19.48
CA GLU A 461 2.01 -9.34 -18.74
C GLU A 461 1.29 -9.62 -17.41
N HIS A 462 0.62 -8.60 -16.83
CA HIS A 462 -0.17 -8.72 -15.60
C HIS A 462 -1.69 -8.87 -15.85
N GLY A 463 -2.07 -9.35 -17.02
CA GLY A 463 -3.46 -9.69 -17.33
C GLY A 463 -4.40 -8.50 -17.52
N ARG A 464 -3.85 -7.30 -17.80
CA ARG A 464 -4.65 -6.12 -18.17
C ARG A 464 -4.84 -6.05 -19.68
N SER A 465 -6.01 -5.61 -20.11
CA SER A 465 -6.27 -5.32 -21.53
C SER A 465 -5.69 -3.97 -21.89
N VAL A 466 -4.75 -3.93 -22.83
CA VAL A 466 -4.13 -2.68 -23.31
C VAL A 466 -4.33 -2.55 -24.81
N MET A 467 -4.79 -1.37 -25.25
CA MET A 467 -4.87 -0.99 -26.64
C MET A 467 -4.08 0.30 -26.88
N LEU A 468 -3.19 0.27 -27.86
CA LEU A 468 -2.48 1.45 -28.38
C LEU A 468 -3.21 1.92 -29.64
N MET A 469 -3.58 3.19 -29.67
CA MET A 469 -4.18 3.84 -30.84
C MET A 469 -3.23 4.93 -31.32
N VAL A 470 -2.66 4.75 -32.50
CA VAL A 470 -1.60 5.58 -33.06
C VAL A 470 -1.90 5.92 -34.51
N ASP A 471 -1.39 7.06 -35.00
CA ASP A 471 -1.56 7.46 -36.40
C ASP A 471 -0.83 6.49 -37.35
N ALA A 472 -1.38 6.26 -38.53
CA ALA A 472 -0.84 5.30 -39.50
C ALA A 472 0.55 5.69 -40.00
N ASP A 473 0.88 6.98 -40.10
CA ASP A 473 2.21 7.44 -40.54
C ASP A 473 3.31 7.20 -39.48
N SER A 474 2.96 7.04 -38.21
CA SER A 474 3.90 6.78 -37.12
C SER A 474 4.68 5.47 -37.28
N ARG A 475 4.13 4.48 -38.04
CA ARG A 475 4.86 3.25 -38.41
C ARG A 475 6.16 3.54 -39.17
N ASN A 476 6.15 4.56 -40.01
CA ASN A 476 7.19 4.85 -40.99
C ASN A 476 8.21 5.89 -40.52
N LEU A 477 8.00 6.50 -39.34
CA LEU A 477 8.90 7.52 -38.83
C LEU A 477 10.28 6.94 -38.48
N PRO A 478 11.41 7.47 -39.02
CA PRO A 478 12.76 6.88 -38.87
C PRO A 478 13.20 6.69 -37.42
N LYS A 479 12.75 7.55 -36.50
CA LYS A 479 13.04 7.49 -35.06
C LYS A 479 11.76 7.36 -34.22
N GLY A 480 10.64 6.94 -34.82
CA GLY A 480 9.34 6.84 -34.14
C GLY A 480 9.29 5.74 -33.09
N LEU A 481 8.57 6.02 -32.02
CA LEU A 481 8.30 5.07 -30.95
C LEU A 481 7.47 3.88 -31.45
N PHE A 482 6.55 4.11 -32.38
CA PHE A 482 5.53 3.15 -32.85
C PHE A 482 5.91 2.44 -34.16
N LYS A 483 7.21 2.35 -34.46
CA LYS A 483 7.68 1.55 -35.58
C LYS A 483 7.33 0.08 -35.42
N ASP A 484 7.00 -0.60 -36.51
CA ASP A 484 6.68 -2.02 -36.52
C ASP A 484 7.75 -2.87 -35.79
N ALA A 485 9.04 -2.66 -36.13
CA ALA A 485 10.12 -3.39 -35.49
C ALA A 485 10.20 -3.18 -33.96
N ARG A 486 9.80 -1.99 -33.51
CA ARG A 486 9.80 -1.68 -32.07
C ARG A 486 8.57 -2.25 -31.39
N LEU A 487 7.39 -2.10 -31.98
CA LEU A 487 6.18 -2.72 -31.48
C LEU A 487 6.31 -4.24 -31.41
N GLN A 488 6.94 -4.85 -32.41
CA GLN A 488 7.28 -6.28 -32.41
C GLN A 488 8.21 -6.66 -31.25
N GLN A 489 9.15 -5.80 -30.87
CA GLN A 489 10.03 -6.02 -29.71
C GLN A 489 9.24 -6.04 -28.38
N PHE A 490 8.19 -5.23 -28.25
CA PHE A 490 7.39 -5.12 -27.03
C PHE A 490 6.26 -6.15 -26.94
N PHE A 491 5.59 -6.45 -28.06
CA PHE A 491 4.37 -7.26 -28.09
C PHE A 491 4.53 -8.58 -28.88
N GLY A 492 5.69 -8.82 -29.51
CA GLY A 492 5.91 -10.04 -30.27
C GLY A 492 4.85 -10.25 -31.36
N ASP A 493 4.34 -11.47 -31.50
CA ASP A 493 3.31 -11.82 -32.47
C ASP A 493 1.92 -11.23 -32.16
N SER A 494 1.72 -10.69 -30.96
CA SER A 494 0.45 -10.12 -30.51
C SER A 494 0.27 -8.61 -30.81
N VAL A 495 1.15 -8.01 -31.62
CA VAL A 495 1.01 -6.58 -32.00
C VAL A 495 -0.38 -6.25 -32.52
N ALA A 496 -0.95 -7.11 -33.36
CA ALA A 496 -2.29 -6.90 -33.94
C ALA A 496 -3.41 -6.92 -32.88
N ASP A 497 -3.22 -7.55 -31.74
CA ASP A 497 -4.18 -7.58 -30.66
C ASP A 497 -4.18 -6.26 -29.87
N HIS A 498 -3.02 -5.61 -29.77
CA HIS A 498 -2.79 -4.46 -28.91
C HIS A 498 -2.70 -3.12 -29.64
N VAL A 499 -2.40 -3.09 -30.94
CA VAL A 499 -2.17 -1.83 -31.68
C VAL A 499 -3.22 -1.62 -32.76
N ARG A 500 -3.74 -0.39 -32.83
CA ARG A 500 -4.65 0.07 -33.91
C ARG A 500 -4.06 1.29 -34.58
N PHE A 501 -3.80 1.16 -35.88
CA PHE A 501 -3.31 2.26 -36.72
C PHE A 501 -4.49 3.03 -37.30
N VAL A 502 -4.66 4.26 -36.80
CA VAL A 502 -5.76 5.15 -37.20
C VAL A 502 -5.46 5.71 -38.60
N GLY A 503 -6.41 5.56 -39.51
CA GLY A 503 -6.32 5.99 -40.90
C GLY A 503 -5.89 4.90 -41.88
N GLU A 504 -5.20 3.83 -41.44
CA GLU A 504 -4.65 2.79 -42.30
C GLU A 504 -5.66 2.12 -43.25
N PRO A 505 -6.89 1.75 -42.82
CA PRO A 505 -7.87 1.11 -43.68
C PRO A 505 -8.31 1.98 -44.90
N ASP A 506 -8.29 3.32 -44.74
CA ASP A 506 -8.69 4.27 -45.73
C ASP A 506 -7.52 4.92 -46.50
N ALA A 507 -6.28 4.40 -46.26
CA ALA A 507 -5.05 4.96 -46.78
C ALA A 507 -4.76 6.40 -46.32
N PHE A 508 -5.29 6.80 -45.16
CA PHE A 508 -4.99 8.04 -44.47
C PHE A 508 -3.77 7.91 -43.60
N ASN A 509 -3.16 9.03 -43.21
CA ASN A 509 -1.95 9.07 -42.40
C ASN A 509 -2.23 9.47 -40.95
N GLU A 510 -3.22 10.31 -40.71
CA GLU A 510 -3.49 10.99 -39.44
C GLU A 510 -4.96 10.88 -39.04
N LEU A 511 -5.25 11.00 -37.74
CA LEU A 511 -6.61 11.03 -37.19
C LEU A 511 -7.51 12.11 -37.87
N GLU A 512 -6.94 13.26 -38.16
CA GLU A 512 -7.63 14.40 -38.75
C GLU A 512 -8.22 14.09 -40.14
N GLU A 513 -7.57 13.21 -40.88
CA GLU A 513 -8.01 12.81 -42.23
C GLU A 513 -9.31 11.98 -42.23
N LEU A 514 -9.68 11.39 -41.10
CA LEU A 514 -10.90 10.62 -40.95
C LEU A 514 -12.19 11.49 -41.07
N PHE A 515 -12.07 12.79 -40.87
CA PHE A 515 -13.22 13.69 -40.88
C PHE A 515 -13.41 14.28 -42.29
N PRO A 516 -14.69 14.36 -42.79
CA PRO A 516 -14.99 14.84 -44.12
C PRO A 516 -14.71 16.33 -44.28
N ASP A 517 -14.32 16.74 -45.49
CA ASP A 517 -13.96 18.12 -45.79
C ASP A 517 -15.12 19.11 -45.62
N ASP A 518 -16.35 18.66 -45.84
CA ASP A 518 -17.54 19.48 -45.57
C ASP A 518 -17.69 19.84 -44.08
N LEU A 519 -17.36 18.90 -43.18
CA LEU A 519 -17.37 19.16 -41.75
C LEU A 519 -16.28 20.18 -41.40
N TRP A 520 -15.05 19.99 -41.92
CA TRP A 520 -13.96 20.93 -41.75
C TRP A 520 -14.38 22.35 -42.20
N ALA A 521 -15.00 22.48 -43.36
CA ALA A 521 -15.46 23.75 -43.89
C ALA A 521 -16.57 24.37 -43.00
N ALA A 522 -17.50 23.56 -42.54
CA ALA A 522 -18.57 24.03 -41.66
C ALA A 522 -18.04 24.60 -40.35
N VAL A 523 -17.17 23.83 -39.65
CA VAL A 523 -16.56 24.26 -38.39
C VAL A 523 -15.65 25.47 -38.59
N ALA A 524 -14.86 25.49 -39.66
CA ALA A 524 -13.98 26.62 -39.94
C ALA A 524 -14.75 27.91 -40.22
N ASN A 525 -15.93 27.86 -40.84
CA ASN A 525 -16.79 29.02 -41.04
C ASN A 525 -17.36 29.55 -39.72
N ASP A 526 -17.64 28.70 -38.78
CA ASP A 526 -18.19 29.07 -37.46
C ASP A 526 -17.11 29.61 -36.52
N VAL A 527 -16.01 28.86 -36.37
CA VAL A 527 -14.97 29.11 -35.34
C VAL A 527 -13.82 29.99 -35.86
N TRP A 528 -13.43 29.83 -37.14
CA TRP A 528 -12.27 30.50 -37.74
C TRP A 528 -12.65 31.22 -39.03
N PRO A 529 -13.60 32.16 -39.00
CA PRO A 529 -14.11 32.82 -40.22
C PRO A 529 -13.01 33.62 -40.93
N LYS A 530 -13.13 33.69 -42.25
CA LYS A 530 -12.37 34.55 -43.16
C LYS A 530 -13.31 35.40 -44.02
N GLN A 531 -12.77 36.34 -44.82
CA GLN A 531 -13.59 37.22 -45.68
C GLN A 531 -14.48 36.44 -46.67
N ALA A 532 -13.92 35.41 -47.32
CA ALA A 532 -14.70 34.49 -48.15
C ALA A 532 -14.95 33.20 -47.36
N PRO A 533 -16.18 32.64 -47.37
CA PRO A 533 -16.45 31.41 -46.65
C PRO A 533 -15.50 30.27 -47.01
N TRP A 534 -15.16 29.44 -46.03
CA TRP A 534 -14.43 28.20 -46.25
C TRP A 534 -15.31 27.22 -47.04
N THR A 535 -14.68 26.49 -47.95
CA THR A 535 -15.33 25.45 -48.74
C THR A 535 -14.64 24.12 -48.55
N ALA A 536 -15.30 23.00 -48.82
CA ALA A 536 -14.68 21.68 -48.79
C ALA A 536 -13.42 21.60 -49.65
N ALA A 537 -13.41 22.30 -50.81
CA ALA A 537 -12.26 22.34 -51.72
C ALA A 537 -10.98 22.94 -51.06
N ASP A 538 -11.12 23.86 -50.11
CA ASP A 538 -9.97 24.42 -49.36
C ASP A 538 -9.24 23.31 -48.59
N PHE A 539 -9.94 22.31 -48.05
CA PHE A 539 -9.41 21.20 -47.26
C PHE A 539 -8.99 20.04 -48.17
N THR A 540 -9.80 19.71 -49.19
CA THR A 540 -9.44 18.66 -50.17
C THR A 540 -8.08 18.91 -50.83
N ALA A 541 -7.71 20.16 -51.03
CA ALA A 541 -6.43 20.55 -51.63
C ALA A 541 -5.23 20.06 -50.80
N HIS A 542 -5.36 19.83 -49.49
CA HIS A 542 -4.32 19.39 -48.58
C HIS A 542 -4.27 17.86 -48.37
N ARG A 543 -5.29 17.12 -48.85
CA ARG A 543 -5.35 15.66 -48.73
C ARG A 543 -4.22 14.91 -49.41
N PRO A 544 -3.72 15.33 -50.62
CA PRO A 544 -2.59 14.66 -51.24
C PRO A 544 -1.25 14.82 -50.47
N GLY A 545 -1.20 15.72 -49.49
CA GLY A 545 -0.05 15.96 -48.65
C GLY A 545 0.11 14.86 -47.60
N LYS A 546 1.37 14.58 -47.15
CA LYS A 546 1.62 13.60 -46.07
C LYS A 546 1.42 14.16 -44.66
N LYS A 547 1.00 15.39 -44.51
CA LYS A 547 0.86 16.10 -43.23
C LYS A 547 -0.37 17.02 -43.25
N PHE A 548 -1.51 16.41 -43.45
CA PHE A 548 -2.80 17.10 -43.58
C PHE A 548 -3.08 18.05 -42.41
N SER A 549 -2.93 17.57 -41.18
CA SER A 549 -3.19 18.38 -39.97
C SER A 549 -2.35 19.64 -39.90
N LYS A 550 -1.04 19.52 -40.22
CA LYS A 550 -0.12 20.65 -40.22
C LYS A 550 -0.43 21.68 -41.30
N GLU A 551 -0.74 21.21 -42.48
CA GLU A 551 -1.10 22.11 -43.61
C GLU A 551 -2.41 22.84 -43.37
N VAL A 552 -3.42 22.14 -42.87
CA VAL A 552 -4.70 22.73 -42.49
C VAL A 552 -4.52 23.74 -41.37
N LEU A 553 -3.77 23.40 -40.32
CA LEU A 553 -3.45 24.30 -39.21
C LEU A 553 -2.81 25.61 -39.71
N ASN A 554 -1.81 25.49 -40.59
CA ASN A 554 -1.14 26.68 -41.19
C ASN A 554 -2.12 27.50 -42.03
N MET A 555 -2.91 26.85 -42.88
CA MET A 555 -3.90 27.52 -43.69
C MET A 555 -4.93 28.30 -42.87
N LEU A 556 -5.45 27.70 -41.79
CA LEU A 556 -6.39 28.35 -40.89
C LEU A 556 -5.77 29.57 -40.19
N ARG A 557 -4.51 29.46 -39.73
CA ARG A 557 -3.79 30.55 -39.09
C ARG A 557 -3.48 31.70 -40.04
N GLU A 558 -3.11 31.39 -41.28
CA GLU A 558 -2.75 32.41 -42.26
C GLU A 558 -3.96 33.20 -42.76
N LYS A 559 -5.11 32.52 -42.95
CA LYS A 559 -6.28 33.10 -43.62
C LYS A 559 -7.39 33.56 -42.68
N SER A 560 -7.39 33.15 -41.41
CA SER A 560 -8.34 33.58 -40.39
C SER A 560 -7.69 34.41 -39.30
N PRO A 561 -8.26 35.58 -38.93
CA PRO A 561 -7.79 36.37 -37.78
C PRO A 561 -7.89 35.64 -36.42
N ALA A 562 -8.81 34.66 -36.36
CA ALA A 562 -9.08 33.86 -35.16
C ALA A 562 -8.51 32.43 -35.28
N GLY A 563 -7.46 32.22 -36.06
CA GLY A 563 -6.91 30.90 -36.32
C GLY A 563 -6.55 30.12 -35.05
N PRO A 564 -6.57 28.76 -35.08
CA PRO A 564 -6.39 27.90 -33.90
C PRO A 564 -5.01 28.04 -33.29
N SER A 565 -4.93 27.90 -31.98
CA SER A 565 -3.65 28.03 -31.22
C SER A 565 -2.68 26.85 -31.49
N GLY A 566 -3.20 25.68 -31.80
CA GLY A 566 -2.45 24.47 -32.08
C GLY A 566 -3.29 23.34 -32.67
N LYS A 567 -2.64 22.21 -33.01
CA LYS A 567 -3.31 21.00 -33.52
C LYS A 567 -4.36 20.48 -32.51
N PRO A 568 -4.07 20.39 -31.17
CA PRO A 568 -5.07 19.94 -30.21
C PRO A 568 -6.32 20.85 -30.12
N ASP A 569 -6.13 22.17 -30.21
CA ASP A 569 -7.20 23.16 -30.19
C ASP A 569 -8.07 23.03 -31.44
N MET A 570 -7.43 22.98 -32.61
CA MET A 570 -8.09 22.79 -33.90
C MET A 570 -8.99 21.53 -33.92
N MET A 571 -8.45 20.41 -33.40
CA MET A 571 -9.21 19.17 -33.36
C MET A 571 -10.32 19.17 -32.32
N TYR A 572 -10.08 19.82 -31.18
CA TYR A 572 -11.11 19.93 -30.15
C TYR A 572 -12.35 20.69 -30.66
N GLU A 573 -12.17 21.79 -31.37
CA GLU A 573 -13.26 22.54 -31.97
C GLU A 573 -14.00 21.70 -33.03
N LEU A 574 -13.26 20.98 -33.88
CA LEU A 574 -13.87 20.09 -34.87
C LEU A 574 -14.76 19.03 -34.23
N VAL A 575 -14.21 18.35 -33.18
CA VAL A 575 -14.92 17.26 -32.50
C VAL A 575 -16.09 17.77 -31.66
N SER A 576 -15.97 18.96 -31.07
CA SER A 576 -17.01 19.59 -30.26
C SER A 576 -18.25 20.00 -31.11
N ALA A 577 -18.07 20.18 -32.41
CA ALA A 577 -19.16 20.46 -33.32
C ALA A 577 -20.00 19.24 -33.70
N LEU A 578 -19.54 18.03 -33.40
CA LEU A 578 -20.28 16.79 -33.63
C LEU A 578 -21.45 16.66 -32.65
N THR A 579 -22.62 16.29 -33.15
CA THR A 579 -23.85 16.20 -32.36
C THR A 579 -24.50 14.83 -32.36
N SER A 580 -24.05 13.91 -33.21
CA SER A 580 -24.62 12.56 -33.30
C SER A 580 -23.53 11.48 -33.44
N PRO A 581 -23.79 10.26 -32.95
CA PRO A 581 -22.88 9.13 -33.07
C PRO A 581 -22.44 8.82 -34.52
N ASP A 582 -23.31 9.03 -35.48
CA ASP A 582 -23.04 8.74 -36.90
C ASP A 582 -21.98 9.66 -37.51
N GLN A 583 -21.73 10.81 -36.92
CA GLN A 583 -20.68 11.74 -37.32
C GLN A 583 -19.30 11.33 -36.84
N VAL A 584 -19.23 10.41 -35.88
CA VAL A 584 -17.94 9.82 -35.45
C VAL A 584 -17.47 8.87 -36.58
N PRO A 585 -16.22 8.98 -37.04
CA PRO A 585 -15.69 8.13 -38.10
C PRO A 585 -15.88 6.63 -37.79
N ALA A 586 -16.25 5.87 -38.82
CA ALA A 586 -16.61 4.44 -38.69
C ALA A 586 -15.49 3.60 -38.03
N GLN A 587 -14.24 3.86 -38.42
CA GLN A 587 -13.08 3.20 -37.82
C GLN A 587 -12.97 3.45 -36.31
N LEU A 588 -13.20 4.67 -35.86
CA LEU A 588 -13.16 4.99 -34.42
C LEU A 588 -14.32 4.33 -33.67
N ARG A 589 -15.50 4.28 -34.24
CA ARG A 589 -16.66 3.58 -33.65
C ARG A 589 -16.36 2.08 -33.47
N GLU A 590 -15.71 1.48 -34.46
CA GLU A 590 -15.27 0.07 -34.34
C GLU A 590 -14.25 -0.13 -33.21
N ILE A 591 -13.22 0.71 -33.16
CA ILE A 591 -12.20 0.69 -32.09
C ILE A 591 -12.85 0.87 -30.71
N PHE A 592 -13.76 1.82 -30.56
CA PHE A 592 -14.48 2.07 -29.31
C PHE A 592 -15.36 0.89 -28.88
N GLY A 593 -16.03 0.26 -29.83
CA GLY A 593 -16.78 -0.97 -29.58
C GLY A 593 -15.89 -2.14 -29.14
N GLN A 594 -14.69 -2.26 -29.70
CA GLN A 594 -13.70 -3.24 -29.24
C GLN A 594 -13.21 -2.94 -27.83
N LEU A 595 -12.88 -1.68 -27.53
CA LEU A 595 -12.47 -1.23 -26.18
C LEU A 595 -13.55 -1.54 -25.13
N ARG A 596 -14.83 -1.28 -25.45
CA ARG A 596 -15.93 -1.61 -24.54
C ARG A 596 -16.00 -3.11 -24.22
N LYS A 597 -15.84 -3.94 -25.22
CA LYS A 597 -15.82 -5.40 -25.02
C LYS A 597 -14.66 -5.82 -24.11
N LEU A 598 -13.46 -5.25 -24.33
CA LEU A 598 -12.28 -5.54 -23.49
C LEU A 598 -12.44 -5.05 -22.04
N ALA A 599 -13.17 -3.97 -21.82
CA ALA A 599 -13.42 -3.43 -20.49
C ALA A 599 -14.51 -4.18 -19.70
N THR A 600 -15.41 -4.90 -20.40
CA THR A 600 -16.52 -5.64 -19.78
C THR A 600 -16.24 -7.13 -19.60
N GLY A 601 -15.23 -7.67 -20.25
CA GLY A 601 -14.78 -9.08 -20.17
C GLY A 601 -13.74 -9.24 -19.11
#